data_a6b43acce10b55e6d4c8c1b5ae7d8f53
#
_entry.id   a6b43acce10b55e6d4c8c1b5ae7d8f53
#
_cell.length_a   1.000
_cell.length_b   1.000
_cell.length_c   1.000
_cell.angle_alpha   90.00
_cell.angle_beta   90.00
_cell.angle_gamma   90.00
#
_symmetry.space_group_name_H-M   'P 1'
#
loop_
_entity.id
_entity.type
_entity.pdbx_description
1 polymer ?
#
loop_
_entity_poly.entity_id
_entity_poly.type
_entity_poly.pdbx_seq_one_letter_code
_entity_poly.pdbx_strand_id
1 'polypeptide(L)'
;MEPVFRPMRRFKQALPEEECFRILTSAYRGFLSVIGDGGYPYTVPINFVFEDGKLYFHCAKEGHKLDALRACDKACFTVLDEPEKEADDWWYHVKSVICFGRVRILSDDADRIPRLIALGKKYFPDDYDTEADVFQNGSRAEMLEFTIDHLSGKAVREK
;
A
#
# COMPACT_ATOMS: atom_id res chain seq x y z
N MET A 1 9.08 -20.73 -12.00
CA MET A 1 8.11 -21.31 -11.03
C MET A 1 7.26 -20.16 -10.53
N GLU A 2 5.96 -20.22 -10.72
CA GLU A 2 5.06 -19.20 -10.18
C GLU A 2 5.12 -19.22 -8.66
N PRO A 3 5.07 -18.05 -8.00
CA PRO A 3 5.07 -18.00 -6.55
C PRO A 3 3.79 -18.69 -6.02
N VAL A 4 3.98 -19.66 -5.13
CA VAL A 4 2.85 -20.34 -4.50
C VAL A 4 2.48 -19.56 -3.24
N PHE A 5 1.35 -18.87 -3.27
CA PHE A 5 0.79 -18.20 -2.10
C PHE A 5 -0.05 -19.18 -1.30
N ARG A 6 0.10 -19.13 0.02
CA ARG A 6 -0.64 -20.04 0.91
C ARG A 6 -2.11 -19.65 0.98
N PRO A 7 -3.05 -20.59 0.92
CA PRO A 7 -4.45 -20.32 1.18
C PRO A 7 -4.66 -19.87 2.62
N MET A 8 -5.64 -19.01 2.83
CA MET A 8 -5.99 -18.53 4.16
C MET A 8 -6.50 -19.68 5.04
N ARG A 9 -5.86 -19.93 6.19
CA ARG A 9 -6.28 -20.98 7.14
C ARG A 9 -7.73 -20.78 7.62
N ARG A 10 -8.10 -19.53 7.94
CA ARG A 10 -9.46 -19.17 8.35
C ARG A 10 -10.27 -18.64 7.18
N PHE A 11 -10.44 -19.47 6.14
CA PHE A 11 -11.10 -19.10 4.88
C PHE A 11 -12.53 -18.54 5.06
N LYS A 12 -13.27 -18.94 6.13
CA LYS A 12 -14.59 -18.40 6.47
C LYS A 12 -14.58 -16.92 6.86
N GLN A 13 -13.41 -16.39 7.19
CA GLN A 13 -13.20 -14.99 7.53
C GLN A 13 -12.63 -14.18 6.34
N ALA A 14 -12.46 -14.81 5.18
CA ALA A 14 -11.97 -14.14 3.99
C ALA A 14 -12.95 -13.06 3.53
N LEU A 15 -12.41 -11.91 3.18
CA LEU A 15 -13.17 -10.82 2.55
C LEU A 15 -13.27 -11.06 1.05
N PRO A 16 -14.39 -10.71 0.41
CA PRO A 16 -14.47 -10.66 -1.04
C PRO A 16 -13.52 -9.58 -1.60
N GLU A 17 -13.08 -9.78 -2.83
CA GLU A 17 -12.11 -8.89 -3.48
C GLU A 17 -12.58 -7.43 -3.53
N GLU A 18 -13.87 -7.21 -3.81
CA GLU A 18 -14.46 -5.86 -3.82
C GLU A 18 -14.29 -5.13 -2.49
N GLU A 19 -14.45 -5.84 -1.37
CA GLU A 19 -14.25 -5.25 -0.05
C GLU A 19 -12.77 -4.96 0.21
N CYS A 20 -11.85 -5.80 -0.27
CA CYS A 20 -10.43 -5.51 -0.23
C CYS A 20 -10.08 -4.24 -1.00
N PHE A 21 -10.65 -4.06 -2.19
CA PHE A 21 -10.44 -2.85 -3.00
C PHE A 21 -11.03 -1.61 -2.34
N ARG A 22 -12.21 -1.72 -1.70
CA ARG A 22 -12.77 -0.63 -0.92
C ARG A 22 -11.81 -0.19 0.20
N ILE A 23 -11.27 -1.14 0.96
CA ILE A 23 -10.32 -0.87 2.04
C ILE A 23 -9.04 -0.22 1.48
N LEU A 24 -8.48 -0.74 0.40
CA LEU A 24 -7.30 -0.15 -0.24
C LEU A 24 -7.55 1.27 -0.77
N THR A 25 -8.76 1.55 -1.22
CA THR A 25 -9.12 2.89 -1.70
C THR A 25 -9.28 3.89 -0.55
N SER A 26 -9.94 3.49 0.54
CA SER A 26 -10.34 4.38 1.64
C SER A 26 -9.25 4.57 2.70
N ALA A 27 -8.39 3.58 2.92
CA ALA A 27 -7.40 3.65 3.99
C ALA A 27 -6.32 4.70 3.71
N TYR A 28 -5.94 5.44 4.74
CA TYR A 28 -4.95 6.52 4.65
C TYR A 28 -3.51 6.04 4.75
N ARG A 29 -3.24 4.94 5.44
CA ARG A 29 -1.90 4.40 5.65
C ARG A 29 -1.89 2.91 5.60
N GLY A 30 -0.74 2.38 5.16
CA GLY A 30 -0.42 0.97 5.26
C GLY A 30 1.03 0.78 5.66
N PHE A 31 1.44 -0.47 5.67
CA PHE A 31 2.78 -0.90 6.04
C PHE A 31 3.41 -1.62 4.86
N LEU A 32 4.48 -1.05 4.34
CA LEU A 32 5.28 -1.66 3.27
C LEU A 32 6.44 -2.43 3.88
N SER A 33 6.49 -3.72 3.62
CA SER A 33 7.56 -4.62 4.05
C SER A 33 8.40 -5.04 2.85
N VAL A 34 9.71 -4.90 2.98
CA VAL A 34 10.70 -5.27 1.96
C VAL A 34 11.76 -6.18 2.59
N ILE A 35 12.57 -6.83 1.78
CA ILE A 35 13.72 -7.62 2.26
C ILE A 35 14.89 -6.66 2.48
N GLY A 36 15.16 -6.35 3.73
CA GLY A 36 16.24 -5.47 4.14
C GLY A 36 17.58 -6.18 4.30
N ASP A 37 18.53 -5.45 4.87
CA ASP A 37 19.87 -5.93 5.10
C ASP A 37 19.91 -7.21 5.98
N GLY A 38 20.81 -8.12 5.64
CA GLY A 38 20.93 -9.39 6.33
C GLY A 38 19.73 -10.33 6.18
N GLY A 39 18.82 -10.03 5.24
CA GLY A 39 17.60 -10.80 5.00
C GLY A 39 16.47 -10.53 6.02
N TYR A 40 16.63 -9.51 6.86
CA TYR A 40 15.57 -9.12 7.77
C TYR A 40 14.41 -8.42 7.02
N PRO A 41 13.14 -8.74 7.34
CA PRO A 41 12.02 -7.95 6.87
C PRO A 41 12.13 -6.52 7.44
N TYR A 42 12.13 -5.55 6.54
CA TYR A 42 12.13 -4.14 6.90
C TYR A 42 10.76 -3.53 6.58
N THR A 43 10.07 -3.03 7.59
CA THR A 43 8.69 -2.56 7.46
C THR A 43 8.58 -1.10 7.85
N VAL A 44 7.94 -0.30 6.98
CA VAL A 44 7.70 1.12 7.22
C VAL A 44 6.22 1.47 7.04
N PRO A 45 5.65 2.35 7.89
CA PRO A 45 4.37 2.97 7.60
C PRO A 45 4.54 3.94 6.43
N ILE A 46 3.58 3.94 5.51
CA ILE A 46 3.66 4.75 4.30
C ILE A 46 2.27 5.18 3.82
N ASN A 47 2.19 6.39 3.29
CA ASN A 47 1.03 6.88 2.56
C ASN A 47 1.01 6.26 1.16
N PHE A 48 -0.17 6.03 0.62
CA PHE A 48 -0.33 5.37 -0.66
C PHE A 48 -1.63 5.79 -1.36
N VAL A 49 -1.68 5.53 -2.66
CA VAL A 49 -2.92 5.55 -3.44
C VAL A 49 -3.09 4.21 -4.15
N PHE A 50 -4.33 3.72 -4.17
CA PHE A 50 -4.73 2.55 -4.95
C PHE A 50 -5.46 3.03 -6.20
N GLU A 51 -4.91 2.72 -7.36
CA GLU A 51 -5.42 3.18 -8.65
C GLU A 51 -5.09 2.16 -9.75
N ASP A 52 -6.02 1.91 -10.64
CA ASP A 52 -5.85 0.95 -11.75
C ASP A 52 -5.38 -0.45 -11.31
N GLY A 53 -5.83 -0.92 -10.15
CA GLY A 53 -5.46 -2.23 -9.59
C GLY A 53 -4.04 -2.32 -9.04
N LYS A 54 -3.36 -1.19 -8.86
CA LYS A 54 -2.00 -1.10 -8.34
C LYS A 54 -1.92 -0.14 -7.16
N LEU A 55 -0.84 -0.26 -6.40
CA LEU A 55 -0.53 0.67 -5.32
C LEU A 55 0.63 1.57 -5.73
N TYR A 56 0.55 2.82 -5.35
CA TYR A 56 1.59 3.81 -5.62
C TYR A 56 2.00 4.50 -4.33
N PHE A 57 3.32 4.66 -4.18
CA PHE A 57 3.93 5.29 -3.01
C PHE A 57 4.94 6.33 -3.47
N HIS A 58 5.11 7.42 -2.71
CA HIS A 58 6.24 8.29 -2.89
C HIS A 58 7.23 8.14 -1.74
N CYS A 59 8.50 8.38 -2.00
CA CYS A 59 9.55 8.41 -0.98
C CYS A 59 10.70 9.33 -1.40
N ALA A 60 11.66 9.53 -0.51
CA ALA A 60 12.91 10.20 -0.86
C ALA A 60 13.70 9.40 -1.91
N LYS A 61 14.62 10.07 -2.62
CA LYS A 61 15.43 9.47 -3.69
C LYS A 61 16.50 8.49 -3.21
N GLU A 62 16.73 8.41 -1.90
CA GLU A 62 17.70 7.53 -1.27
C GLU A 62 17.16 6.97 0.05
N GLY A 63 17.75 5.90 0.55
CA GLY A 63 17.44 5.30 1.82
C GLY A 63 17.25 3.78 1.75
N HIS A 64 17.24 3.16 2.92
CA HIS A 64 17.22 1.70 3.10
C HIS A 64 16.12 0.99 2.28
N LYS A 65 14.92 1.56 2.26
CA LYS A 65 13.80 1.01 1.48
C LYS A 65 14.11 0.91 -0.03
N LEU A 66 14.71 1.95 -0.61
CA LEU A 66 15.06 1.94 -2.04
C LEU A 66 16.21 0.98 -2.33
N ASP A 67 17.21 0.90 -1.48
CA ASP A 67 18.33 -0.02 -1.64
C ASP A 67 17.83 -1.46 -1.54
N ALA A 68 16.95 -1.75 -0.59
CA ALA A 68 16.30 -3.04 -0.45
C ALA A 68 15.49 -3.42 -1.71
N LEU A 69 14.69 -2.50 -2.25
CA LEU A 69 13.87 -2.73 -3.45
C LEU A 69 14.71 -2.87 -4.72
N ARG A 70 15.86 -2.19 -4.81
CA ARG A 70 16.82 -2.39 -5.92
C ARG A 70 17.47 -3.77 -5.88
N ALA A 71 17.69 -4.31 -4.68
CA ALA A 71 18.23 -5.66 -4.47
C ALA A 71 17.19 -6.76 -4.67
N CYS A 72 15.95 -6.51 -4.25
CA CYS A 72 14.83 -7.46 -4.36
C CYS A 72 13.52 -6.69 -4.52
N ASP A 73 12.86 -6.86 -5.67
CA ASP A 73 11.62 -6.18 -6.02
C ASP A 73 10.37 -6.71 -5.30
N LYS A 74 10.48 -7.87 -4.64
CA LYS A 74 9.37 -8.49 -3.92
C LYS A 74 9.08 -7.75 -2.62
N ALA A 75 7.81 -7.46 -2.39
CA ALA A 75 7.35 -6.75 -1.22
C ALA A 75 5.99 -7.26 -0.74
N CYS A 76 5.65 -6.92 0.48
CA CYS A 76 4.35 -7.13 1.06
C CYS A 76 3.80 -5.79 1.54
N PHE A 77 2.52 -5.53 1.26
CA PHE A 77 1.83 -4.34 1.75
C PHE A 77 0.61 -4.72 2.56
N THR A 78 0.48 -4.17 3.74
CA THR A 78 -0.63 -4.47 4.66
C THR A 78 -1.39 -3.20 5.03
N VAL A 79 -2.71 -3.28 5.00
CA VAL A 79 -3.61 -2.20 5.40
C VAL A 79 -4.59 -2.72 6.44
N LEU A 80 -4.89 -1.88 7.42
CA LEU A 80 -5.99 -2.08 8.35
C LEU A 80 -7.12 -1.10 8.01
N ASP A 81 -8.37 -1.60 8.01
CA ASP A 81 -9.55 -0.75 8.02
C ASP A 81 -9.77 -0.18 9.42
N GLU A 82 -10.58 0.86 9.54
CA GLU A 82 -10.95 1.39 10.84
C GLU A 82 -11.65 0.30 11.68
N PRO A 83 -11.17 0.05 12.92
CA PRO A 83 -11.79 -0.93 13.77
C PRO A 83 -13.21 -0.50 14.16
N GLU A 84 -14.17 -1.39 14.01
CA GLU A 84 -15.55 -1.15 14.43
C GLU A 84 -15.82 -1.81 15.77
N LYS A 85 -16.56 -1.12 16.62
CA LYS A 85 -17.01 -1.63 17.92
C LYS A 85 -18.51 -1.40 18.05
N GLU A 86 -19.24 -2.47 18.36
CA GLU A 86 -20.66 -2.35 18.67
C GLU A 86 -20.87 -1.70 20.04
N ALA A 87 -22.02 -1.01 20.21
CA ALA A 87 -22.39 -0.46 21.48
C ALA A 87 -22.53 -1.59 22.51
N ASP A 88 -22.05 -1.35 23.72
CA ASP A 88 -22.05 -2.30 24.83
C ASP A 88 -21.22 -3.58 24.64
N ASP A 89 -20.45 -3.67 23.55
CA ASP A 89 -19.47 -4.73 23.32
C ASP A 89 -18.04 -4.22 23.55
N TRP A 90 -17.17 -5.04 24.06
CA TRP A 90 -15.74 -4.72 24.22
C TRP A 90 -14.88 -5.29 23.08
N TRP A 91 -15.49 -6.07 22.18
CA TRP A 91 -14.84 -6.66 21.02
C TRP A 91 -14.69 -5.66 19.89
N TYR A 92 -13.57 -5.76 19.20
CA TYR A 92 -13.37 -5.06 17.95
C TYR A 92 -13.58 -5.98 16.76
N HIS A 93 -14.23 -5.47 15.74
CA HIS A 93 -14.27 -6.06 14.42
C HIS A 93 -13.16 -5.39 13.60
N VAL A 94 -12.18 -6.18 13.19
CA VAL A 94 -11.00 -5.70 12.47
C VAL A 94 -10.98 -6.33 11.08
N LYS A 95 -10.84 -5.51 10.07
CA LYS A 95 -10.59 -5.95 8.69
C LYS A 95 -9.19 -5.56 8.29
N SER A 96 -8.51 -6.45 7.58
CA SER A 96 -7.18 -6.20 7.04
C SER A 96 -7.05 -6.74 5.63
N VAL A 97 -6.18 -6.10 4.85
CA VAL A 97 -5.82 -6.54 3.50
C VAL A 97 -4.31 -6.72 3.45
N ILE A 98 -3.86 -7.83 2.89
CA ILE A 98 -2.46 -8.13 2.65
C ILE A 98 -2.27 -8.34 1.15
N CYS A 99 -1.34 -7.59 0.57
CA CYS A 99 -0.93 -7.68 -0.81
C CYS A 99 0.51 -8.18 -0.89
N PHE A 100 0.75 -9.25 -1.61
CA PHE A 100 2.09 -9.64 -2.06
C PHE A 100 2.28 -9.15 -3.48
N GLY A 101 3.45 -8.63 -3.81
CA GLY A 101 3.69 -8.11 -5.14
C GLY A 101 5.12 -7.69 -5.38
N ARG A 102 5.29 -6.93 -6.45
CA ARG A 102 6.58 -6.44 -6.91
C ARG A 102 6.54 -4.94 -7.07
N VAL A 103 7.63 -4.31 -6.68
CA VAL A 103 7.78 -2.85 -6.74
C VAL A 103 8.79 -2.47 -7.82
N ARG A 104 8.41 -1.51 -8.66
CA ARG A 104 9.35 -0.83 -9.56
C ARG A 104 9.38 0.66 -9.28
N ILE A 105 10.52 1.28 -9.50
CA ILE A 105 10.69 2.72 -9.43
C ILE A 105 10.27 3.31 -10.77
N LEU A 106 9.35 4.28 -10.75
CA LEU A 106 8.92 5.00 -11.95
C LEU A 106 9.90 6.13 -12.24
N SER A 107 10.61 6.04 -13.35
CA SER A 107 11.58 7.05 -13.78
C SER A 107 11.07 7.98 -14.87
N ASP A 108 10.07 7.55 -15.64
CA ASP A 108 9.47 8.36 -16.71
C ASP A 108 8.41 9.32 -16.12
N ASP A 109 8.54 10.60 -16.40
CA ASP A 109 7.61 11.63 -15.95
C ASP A 109 6.19 11.43 -16.48
N ALA A 110 6.03 10.84 -17.66
CA ALA A 110 4.72 10.51 -18.21
C ALA A 110 3.95 9.52 -17.33
N ASP A 111 4.65 8.57 -16.70
CA ASP A 111 4.06 7.62 -15.74
C ASP A 111 4.02 8.20 -14.31
N ARG A 112 5.08 8.88 -13.90
CA ARG A 112 5.33 9.33 -12.54
C ARG A 112 4.43 10.49 -12.11
N ILE A 113 4.32 11.53 -12.94
CA ILE A 113 3.60 12.77 -12.58
C ILE A 113 2.11 12.52 -12.31
N PRO A 114 1.36 11.79 -13.14
CA PRO A 114 -0.04 11.51 -12.85
C PRO A 114 -0.26 10.78 -11.50
N ARG A 115 0.66 9.89 -11.12
CA ARG A 115 0.58 9.14 -9.87
C ARG A 115 0.93 10.00 -8.65
N LEU A 116 1.88 10.93 -8.78
CA LEU A 116 2.15 11.93 -7.74
C LEU A 116 0.93 12.83 -7.52
N ILE A 117 0.28 13.28 -8.58
CA ILE A 117 -0.95 14.08 -8.50
C ILE A 117 -2.07 13.29 -7.82
N ALA A 118 -2.30 12.04 -8.22
CA ALA A 118 -3.32 11.18 -7.61
C ALA A 118 -3.05 10.96 -6.11
N LEU A 119 -1.80 10.71 -5.75
CA LEU A 119 -1.39 10.59 -4.36
C LEU A 119 -1.61 11.90 -3.59
N GLY A 120 -1.20 13.04 -4.15
CA GLY A 120 -1.40 14.34 -3.54
C GLY A 120 -2.88 14.65 -3.32
N LYS A 121 -3.73 14.43 -4.30
CA LYS A 121 -5.19 14.65 -4.20
C LYS A 121 -5.86 13.81 -3.10
N LYS A 122 -5.29 12.68 -2.72
CA LYS A 122 -5.80 11.87 -1.60
C LYS A 122 -5.53 12.50 -0.23
N TYR A 123 -4.45 13.26 -0.08
CA TYR A 123 -3.96 13.72 1.23
C TYR A 123 -4.02 15.23 1.41
N PHE A 124 -3.99 15.99 0.34
CA PHE A 124 -4.08 17.45 0.41
C PHE A 124 -5.53 17.91 0.53
N PRO A 125 -5.78 19.12 1.07
CA PRO A 125 -7.10 19.72 1.05
C PRO A 125 -7.64 19.87 -0.38
N ASP A 126 -8.97 19.82 -0.54
CA ASP A 126 -9.63 19.90 -1.85
C ASP A 126 -9.35 21.22 -2.61
N ASP A 127 -9.09 22.31 -1.88
CA ASP A 127 -8.76 23.63 -2.42
C ASP A 127 -7.26 23.85 -2.68
N TYR A 128 -6.41 22.83 -2.40
CA TYR A 128 -4.97 22.91 -2.64
C TYR A 128 -4.62 22.61 -4.09
N ASP A 129 -3.78 23.45 -4.70
CA ASP A 129 -3.31 23.25 -6.06
C ASP A 129 -2.23 22.16 -6.13
N THR A 130 -2.68 20.91 -6.07
CA THR A 130 -1.83 19.73 -6.10
C THR A 130 -0.99 19.64 -7.37
N GLU A 131 -1.53 20.04 -8.51
CA GLU A 131 -0.82 19.97 -9.79
C GLU A 131 0.35 20.95 -9.82
N ALA A 132 0.12 22.20 -9.41
CA ALA A 132 1.20 23.18 -9.30
C ALA A 132 2.30 22.71 -8.32
N ASP A 133 1.93 22.13 -7.18
CA ASP A 133 2.89 21.61 -6.21
C ASP A 133 3.72 20.46 -6.80
N VAL A 134 3.10 19.52 -7.50
CA VAL A 134 3.80 18.40 -8.13
C VAL A 134 4.76 18.89 -9.22
N PHE A 135 4.36 19.85 -10.04
CA PHE A 135 5.26 20.45 -11.04
C PHE A 135 6.44 21.17 -10.41
N GLN A 136 6.24 21.83 -9.28
CA GLN A 136 7.29 22.58 -8.59
C GLN A 136 8.21 21.69 -7.75
N ASN A 137 7.67 20.72 -7.03
CA ASN A 137 8.35 19.96 -5.97
C ASN A 137 8.49 18.46 -6.28
N GLY A 138 7.72 17.91 -7.22
CA GLY A 138 7.65 16.46 -7.47
C GLY A 138 8.98 15.83 -7.92
N SER A 139 9.93 16.63 -8.45
CA SER A 139 11.27 16.15 -8.81
C SER A 139 12.10 15.67 -7.60
N ARG A 140 11.71 16.04 -6.38
CA ARG A 140 12.40 15.66 -5.12
C ARG A 140 12.01 14.26 -4.62
N ALA A 141 10.93 13.67 -5.16
CA ALA A 141 10.42 12.40 -4.74
C ALA A 141 10.63 11.31 -5.80
N GLU A 142 10.90 10.09 -5.34
CA GLU A 142 10.73 8.88 -6.13
C GLU A 142 9.28 8.40 -6.05
N MET A 143 8.78 7.85 -7.15
CA MET A 143 7.48 7.19 -7.21
C MET A 143 7.68 5.69 -7.38
N LEU A 144 7.04 4.92 -6.51
CA LEU A 144 7.07 3.47 -6.52
C LEU A 144 5.72 2.95 -7.01
N GLU A 145 5.74 2.03 -7.97
CA GLU A 145 4.57 1.27 -8.42
C GLU A 145 4.65 -0.14 -7.86
N PHE A 146 3.61 -0.57 -7.15
CA PHE A 146 3.47 -1.92 -6.63
C PHE A 146 2.42 -2.67 -7.46
N THR A 147 2.85 -3.66 -8.21
CA THR A 147 1.96 -4.60 -8.91
C THR A 147 1.59 -5.73 -7.96
N ILE A 148 0.29 -5.95 -7.77
CA ILE A 148 -0.23 -6.97 -6.86
C ILE A 148 -0.21 -8.34 -7.56
N ASP A 149 0.59 -9.28 -7.02
CA ASP A 149 0.63 -10.68 -7.48
C ASP A 149 -0.40 -11.53 -6.75
N HIS A 150 -0.70 -11.20 -5.48
CA HIS A 150 -1.68 -11.89 -4.65
C HIS A 150 -2.29 -10.95 -3.63
N LEU A 151 -3.61 -11.02 -3.50
CA LEU A 151 -4.41 -10.22 -2.58
C LEU A 151 -5.19 -11.14 -1.65
N SER A 152 -5.21 -10.83 -0.37
CA SER A 152 -6.08 -11.47 0.60
C SER A 152 -6.60 -10.48 1.62
N GLY A 153 -7.89 -10.56 1.91
CA GLY A 153 -8.52 -9.79 2.97
C GLY A 153 -9.13 -10.69 4.02
N LYS A 154 -9.15 -10.20 5.26
CA LYS A 154 -9.65 -10.95 6.41
C LYS A 154 -10.44 -10.06 7.35
N ALA A 155 -11.61 -10.56 7.78
CA ALA A 155 -12.38 -9.97 8.88
C ALA A 155 -12.16 -10.81 10.15
N VAL A 156 -11.79 -10.16 11.23
CA VAL A 156 -11.61 -10.80 12.53
C VAL A 156 -12.50 -10.10 13.56
N ARG A 157 -13.25 -10.90 14.28
CA ARG A 157 -13.89 -10.46 15.51
C ARG A 157 -12.97 -10.89 16.66
N GLU A 158 -12.43 -9.92 17.36
CA GLU A 158 -11.61 -10.19 18.55
C GLU A 158 -12.49 -10.71 19.68
N LYS A 159 -12.27 -11.97 20.06
CA LYS A 159 -12.94 -12.66 21.15
C LYS A 159 -11.93 -13.23 22.12
#